data_3fe2ae45ad8e040becb282021fe6c01a
#
_entry.id   3fe2ae45ad8e040becb282021fe6c01a
#
_cell.length_a   1.000
_cell.length_b   1.000
_cell.length_c   1.000
_cell.angle_alpha   90.00
_cell.angle_beta   90.00
_cell.angle_gamma   90.00
#
_symmetry.space_group_name_H-M   'P 1'
#
loop_
_entity.id
_entity.type
_entity.pdbx_description
1 polymer ?
#
loop_
_entity_poly.entity_id
_entity_poly.type
_entity_poly.pdbx_seq_one_letter_code
_entity_poly.pdbx_strand_id
1 'polypeptide(L)'
;MDIKKFELDNLILWDSPGLGDGRDKDIQHSKGIISKLNELDENGKPLIDMVLVILDGSSRDLGTSYELINSVIIPNIGENPEKRILIAINQADVAMKGKYWNEKENKPEKELEDFLNEKVASVKRRINEATGLNIEPIYYSAGYKDKYDKQNPYNLSKLLYLIVKYTPVNKRLIYANHISSDEEIWKYSDEIKDYNREIKKSLFESVKEGISEGAEIGGEIGKLFGKTGETIGKIAGGVIGGIASGIKSLFSW
;
A
#
# COMPACT_ATOMS: atom_id res chain seq x y z
N MET A 1 8.40 -13.06 -17.00
CA MET A 1 7.36 -12.02 -16.96
C MET A 1 8.08 -10.72 -16.61
N ASP A 2 7.84 -9.65 -17.36
CA ASP A 2 8.61 -8.40 -17.15
C ASP A 2 7.87 -7.48 -16.17
N ILE A 3 8.61 -6.56 -15.55
CA ILE A 3 8.02 -5.52 -14.72
C ILE A 3 7.10 -4.66 -15.59
N LYS A 4 5.83 -4.52 -15.18
CA LYS A 4 4.83 -3.73 -15.90
C LYS A 4 4.68 -2.35 -15.29
N LYS A 5 4.57 -1.34 -16.14
CA LYS A 5 4.33 0.04 -15.74
C LYS A 5 2.85 0.39 -15.90
N PHE A 6 2.26 0.97 -14.88
CA PHE A 6 0.93 1.55 -14.91
C PHE A 6 1.03 3.02 -14.53
N GLU A 7 0.52 3.90 -15.37
CA GLU A 7 0.51 5.35 -15.14
C GLU A 7 -0.89 5.82 -14.80
N LEU A 8 -1.01 6.52 -13.68
CA LEU A 8 -2.23 7.13 -13.18
C LEU A 8 -1.91 8.60 -12.92
N ASP A 9 -2.12 9.47 -13.89
CA ASP A 9 -1.71 10.88 -13.82
C ASP A 9 -0.27 11.04 -13.31
N ASN A 10 -0.11 11.52 -12.09
CA ASN A 10 1.20 11.76 -11.46
C ASN A 10 1.70 10.57 -10.60
N LEU A 11 0.98 9.44 -10.59
CA LEU A 11 1.36 8.22 -9.88
C LEU A 11 1.77 7.13 -10.86
N ILE A 12 2.96 6.59 -10.68
CA ILE A 12 3.46 5.46 -11.47
C ILE A 12 3.53 4.24 -10.55
N LEU A 13 2.86 3.18 -10.95
CA LEU A 13 2.93 1.87 -10.31
C LEU A 13 3.76 0.93 -11.17
N TRP A 14 4.69 0.23 -10.53
CA TRP A 14 5.50 -0.80 -11.15
C TRP A 14 5.10 -2.15 -10.56
N ASP A 15 4.42 -2.98 -11.34
CA ASP A 15 4.06 -4.34 -10.95
C ASP A 15 5.20 -5.28 -11.33
N SER A 16 5.76 -5.95 -10.34
CA SER A 16 6.87 -6.89 -10.51
C SER A 16 6.41 -8.32 -10.22
N PRO A 17 6.90 -9.31 -10.98
CA PRO A 17 6.71 -10.70 -10.61
C PRO A 17 7.33 -11.00 -9.25
N GLY A 18 6.71 -11.91 -8.50
CA GLY A 18 7.29 -12.46 -7.27
C GLY A 18 8.40 -13.47 -7.57
N LEU A 19 8.91 -14.10 -6.52
CA LEU A 19 9.80 -15.26 -6.63
C LEU A 19 9.01 -16.56 -6.41
N GLY A 20 9.51 -17.67 -6.95
CA GLY A 20 8.91 -18.99 -6.81
C GLY A 20 8.60 -19.70 -8.14
N ASP A 21 8.89 -19.05 -9.27
CA ASP A 21 8.70 -19.61 -10.62
C ASP A 21 9.85 -20.55 -11.07
N GLY A 22 10.82 -20.76 -10.18
CA GLY A 22 12.02 -21.55 -10.42
C GLY A 22 13.28 -20.69 -10.55
N ARG A 23 14.42 -21.31 -10.23
CA ARG A 23 15.71 -20.66 -10.01
C ARG A 23 16.11 -19.63 -11.09
N ASP A 24 16.01 -20.00 -12.36
CA ASP A 24 16.47 -19.13 -13.46
C ASP A 24 15.57 -17.91 -13.62
N LYS A 25 14.25 -18.09 -13.47
CA LYS A 25 13.28 -16.99 -13.50
C LYS A 25 13.44 -16.10 -12.28
N ASP A 26 13.62 -16.68 -11.10
CA ASP A 26 13.80 -15.93 -9.85
C ASP A 26 15.05 -15.04 -9.91
N ILE A 27 16.14 -15.53 -10.53
CA ILE A 27 17.33 -14.72 -10.77
C ILE A 27 17.04 -13.55 -11.74
N GLN A 28 16.27 -13.79 -12.81
CA GLN A 28 15.88 -12.72 -13.74
C GLN A 28 14.97 -11.70 -13.06
N HIS A 29 13.96 -12.16 -12.31
CA HIS A 29 13.04 -11.29 -11.58
C HIS A 29 13.80 -10.43 -10.56
N SER A 30 14.69 -11.02 -9.78
CA SER A 30 15.53 -10.32 -8.81
C SER A 30 16.37 -9.23 -9.48
N LYS A 31 17.04 -9.54 -10.61
CA LYS A 31 17.82 -8.56 -11.36
C LYS A 31 16.95 -7.40 -11.87
N GLY A 32 15.76 -7.68 -12.38
CA GLY A 32 14.81 -6.66 -12.83
C GLY A 32 14.39 -5.73 -11.69
N ILE A 33 14.05 -6.30 -10.54
CA ILE A 33 13.65 -5.54 -9.33
C ILE A 33 14.84 -4.68 -8.84
N ILE A 34 16.03 -5.25 -8.73
CA ILE A 34 17.25 -4.51 -8.33
C ILE A 34 17.52 -3.35 -9.30
N SER A 35 17.46 -3.60 -10.60
CA SER A 35 17.64 -2.55 -11.60
C SER A 35 16.65 -1.42 -11.41
N LYS A 36 15.35 -1.75 -11.18
CA LYS A 36 14.30 -0.76 -10.98
C LYS A 36 14.47 0.04 -9.70
N LEU A 37 14.88 -0.60 -8.60
CA LEU A 37 15.11 0.07 -7.32
C LEU A 37 16.30 1.05 -7.36
N ASN A 38 17.28 0.80 -8.24
CA ASN A 38 18.46 1.64 -8.42
C ASN A 38 18.29 2.72 -9.51
N GLU A 39 17.14 2.79 -10.19
CA GLU A 39 16.88 3.86 -11.15
C GLU A 39 16.72 5.21 -10.44
N LEU A 40 17.23 6.24 -11.07
CA LEU A 40 17.13 7.63 -10.60
C LEU A 40 16.21 8.42 -11.54
N ASP A 41 15.55 9.42 -10.97
CA ASP A 41 14.78 10.42 -11.71
C ASP A 41 15.71 11.45 -12.40
N GLU A 42 15.12 12.41 -13.13
CA GLU A 42 15.83 13.49 -13.82
C GLU A 42 16.68 14.38 -12.88
N ASN A 43 16.36 14.36 -11.58
CA ASN A 43 17.06 15.14 -10.55
C ASN A 43 18.10 14.30 -9.79
N GLY A 44 18.34 13.06 -10.20
CA GLY A 44 19.27 12.13 -9.54
C GLY A 44 18.74 11.55 -8.22
N LYS A 45 17.44 11.64 -7.96
CA LYS A 45 16.78 11.02 -6.79
C LYS A 45 16.26 9.64 -7.15
N PRO A 46 16.12 8.71 -6.18
CA PRO A 46 15.51 7.42 -6.45
C PRO A 46 14.16 7.54 -7.13
N LEU A 47 13.97 6.81 -8.24
CA LEU A 47 12.72 6.79 -8.98
C LEU A 47 11.59 6.16 -8.17
N ILE A 48 11.90 5.12 -7.39
CA ILE A 48 10.93 4.40 -6.57
C ILE A 48 10.88 5.04 -5.18
N ASP A 49 9.74 5.61 -4.82
CA ASP A 49 9.54 6.22 -3.50
C ASP A 49 9.26 5.16 -2.42
N MET A 50 8.48 4.12 -2.75
CA MET A 50 8.03 3.10 -1.81
C MET A 50 7.85 1.75 -2.50
N VAL A 51 8.09 0.68 -1.76
CA VAL A 51 7.78 -0.70 -2.17
C VAL A 51 6.66 -1.25 -1.30
N LEU A 52 5.58 -1.71 -1.93
CA LEU A 52 4.54 -2.48 -1.29
C LEU A 52 4.78 -3.97 -1.58
N VAL A 53 5.05 -4.75 -0.55
CA VAL A 53 5.17 -6.20 -0.64
C VAL A 53 3.87 -6.83 -0.18
N ILE A 54 3.24 -7.60 -1.07
CA ILE A 54 1.99 -8.29 -0.76
C ILE A 54 2.30 -9.76 -0.50
N LEU A 55 1.89 -10.23 0.68
CA LEU A 55 2.02 -11.61 1.10
C LEU A 55 0.66 -12.30 1.08
N ASP A 56 0.65 -13.58 0.76
CA ASP A 56 -0.56 -14.41 0.84
C ASP A 56 -0.84 -14.82 2.30
N GLY A 57 -1.96 -14.34 2.84
CA GLY A 57 -2.43 -14.64 4.18
C GLY A 57 -2.83 -16.11 4.38
N SER A 58 -3.24 -16.80 3.31
CA SER A 58 -3.60 -18.20 3.33
C SER A 58 -2.39 -19.14 3.27
N SER A 59 -1.24 -18.68 2.75
CA SER A 59 -0.02 -19.45 2.62
C SER A 59 0.62 -19.76 3.97
N ARG A 60 1.12 -21.00 4.11
CA ARG A 60 1.93 -21.43 5.26
C ARG A 60 3.41 -21.17 5.05
N ASP A 61 3.85 -21.19 3.80
CA ASP A 61 5.24 -20.97 3.43
C ASP A 61 5.40 -19.61 2.77
N LEU A 62 6.20 -18.76 3.39
CA LEU A 62 6.58 -17.44 2.91
C LEU A 62 8.08 -17.35 2.62
N GLY A 63 8.76 -18.50 2.45
CA GLY A 63 10.22 -18.57 2.28
C GLY A 63 10.73 -17.72 1.13
N THR A 64 10.14 -17.85 -0.06
CA THR A 64 10.49 -17.06 -1.25
C THR A 64 10.20 -15.57 -1.05
N SER A 65 9.11 -15.23 -0.33
CA SER A 65 8.80 -13.83 0.01
C SER A 65 9.83 -13.22 0.96
N TYR A 66 10.31 -13.98 1.94
CA TYR A 66 11.40 -13.53 2.82
C TYR A 66 12.71 -13.37 2.06
N GLU A 67 13.02 -14.28 1.11
CA GLU A 67 14.18 -14.14 0.24
C GLU A 67 14.11 -12.86 -0.60
N LEU A 68 12.96 -12.58 -1.19
CA LEU A 68 12.72 -11.33 -1.93
C LEU A 68 12.91 -10.10 -1.05
N ILE A 69 12.31 -10.07 0.13
CA ILE A 69 12.41 -8.93 1.05
C ILE A 69 13.84 -8.72 1.53
N ASN A 70 14.45 -9.76 2.08
CA ASN A 70 15.73 -9.65 2.81
C ASN A 70 16.94 -9.55 1.89
N SER A 71 16.91 -10.25 0.72
CA SER A 71 18.06 -10.36 -0.17
C SER A 71 17.98 -9.47 -1.41
N VAL A 72 16.76 -9.03 -1.79
CA VAL A 72 16.57 -8.24 -3.00
C VAL A 72 16.10 -6.81 -2.69
N ILE A 73 15.01 -6.65 -1.92
CA ILE A 73 14.41 -5.33 -1.72
C ILE A 73 15.23 -4.51 -0.71
N ILE A 74 15.39 -5.00 0.51
CA ILE A 74 16.06 -4.25 1.60
C ILE A 74 17.45 -3.75 1.21
N PRO A 75 18.34 -4.57 0.64
CA PRO A 75 19.69 -4.12 0.28
C PRO A 75 19.74 -3.08 -0.85
N ASN A 76 18.66 -2.94 -1.65
CA ASN A 76 18.66 -2.14 -2.87
C ASN A 76 17.69 -0.95 -2.84
N ILE A 77 16.87 -0.80 -1.79
CA ILE A 77 15.91 0.32 -1.72
C ILE A 77 16.56 1.65 -1.29
N GLY A 78 17.81 1.61 -0.83
CA GLY A 78 18.56 2.79 -0.40
C GLY A 78 18.27 3.21 1.04
N GLU A 79 18.33 4.50 1.31
CA GLU A 79 18.23 5.03 2.67
C GLU A 79 16.84 4.87 3.30
N ASN A 80 16.82 4.69 4.62
CA ASN A 80 15.61 4.59 5.45
C ASN A 80 14.61 3.52 4.98
N PRO A 81 15.03 2.25 4.79
CA PRO A 81 14.17 1.18 4.27
C PRO A 81 12.88 0.99 5.08
N GLU A 82 12.91 1.20 6.40
CA GLU A 82 11.74 1.10 7.27
C GLU A 82 10.62 2.11 6.92
N LYS A 83 10.99 3.23 6.29
CA LYS A 83 10.04 4.27 5.84
C LYS A 83 9.62 4.11 4.38
N ARG A 84 10.20 3.14 3.68
CA ARG A 84 9.98 2.94 2.24
C ARG A 84 9.44 1.56 1.88
N ILE A 85 9.36 0.64 2.85
CA ILE A 85 8.83 -0.71 2.64
C ILE A 85 7.56 -0.86 3.46
N LEU A 86 6.46 -1.15 2.79
CA LEU A 86 5.20 -1.54 3.40
C LEU A 86 4.93 -3.01 3.10
N ILE A 87 4.65 -3.80 4.13
CA ILE A 87 4.33 -5.22 3.99
C ILE A 87 2.85 -5.40 4.34
N ALA A 88 2.10 -5.97 3.41
CA ALA A 88 0.67 -6.18 3.54
C ALA A 88 0.32 -7.65 3.27
N ILE A 89 -0.30 -8.29 4.24
CA ILE A 89 -0.77 -9.68 4.17
C ILE A 89 -2.20 -9.64 3.65
N ASN A 90 -2.38 -10.02 2.39
CA ASN A 90 -3.70 -10.09 1.74
C ASN A 90 -4.42 -11.41 2.06
N GLN A 91 -5.68 -11.54 1.65
CA GLN A 91 -6.49 -12.75 1.82
C GLN A 91 -6.73 -13.12 3.29
N ALA A 92 -6.90 -12.12 4.14
CA ALA A 92 -7.24 -12.34 5.54
C ALA A 92 -8.55 -13.13 5.72
N ASP A 93 -9.51 -12.92 4.81
CA ASP A 93 -10.83 -13.59 4.77
C ASP A 93 -10.76 -15.09 4.48
N VAL A 94 -9.77 -15.56 3.72
CA VAL A 94 -9.58 -16.97 3.40
C VAL A 94 -8.47 -17.64 4.22
N ALA A 95 -7.80 -16.91 5.09
CA ALA A 95 -6.88 -17.47 6.06
C ALA A 95 -7.62 -18.50 6.93
N MET A 96 -6.92 -19.49 7.49
CA MET A 96 -7.54 -20.64 8.17
C MET A 96 -8.59 -21.38 7.33
N LYS A 97 -8.47 -21.34 6.00
CA LYS A 97 -9.42 -21.94 5.04
C LYS A 97 -10.81 -21.29 5.11
N GLY A 98 -10.88 -19.97 5.33
CA GLY A 98 -12.12 -19.21 5.45
C GLY A 98 -12.90 -19.44 6.75
N LYS A 99 -12.35 -20.18 7.73
CA LYS A 99 -12.99 -20.34 9.03
C LYS A 99 -12.87 -19.06 9.85
N TYR A 100 -13.90 -18.79 10.65
CA TYR A 100 -13.95 -17.65 11.57
C TYR A 100 -13.94 -16.29 10.87
N TRP A 101 -14.38 -16.24 9.60
CA TRP A 101 -14.72 -14.98 8.94
C TRP A 101 -16.21 -14.72 9.09
N ASN A 102 -16.57 -13.60 9.69
CA ASN A 102 -17.95 -13.15 9.79
C ASN A 102 -18.37 -12.45 8.49
N GLU A 103 -19.06 -13.17 7.61
CA GLU A 103 -19.51 -12.64 6.33
C GLU A 103 -20.49 -11.46 6.44
N LYS A 104 -21.31 -11.43 7.52
CA LYS A 104 -22.31 -10.36 7.71
C LYS A 104 -21.66 -9.05 8.12
N GLU A 105 -20.67 -9.11 8.99
CA GLU A 105 -19.93 -7.97 9.49
C GLU A 105 -18.66 -7.70 8.67
N ASN A 106 -18.34 -8.59 7.74
CA ASN A 106 -17.15 -8.56 6.89
C ASN A 106 -15.86 -8.30 7.69
N LYS A 107 -15.64 -9.09 8.73
CA LYS A 107 -14.48 -8.99 9.62
C LYS A 107 -14.08 -10.36 10.19
N PRO A 108 -12.83 -10.53 10.67
CA PRO A 108 -12.45 -11.75 11.36
C PRO A 108 -13.15 -11.87 12.73
N GLU A 109 -13.51 -13.08 13.11
CA GLU A 109 -13.84 -13.45 14.49
C GLU A 109 -12.54 -13.58 15.31
N LYS A 110 -12.66 -13.69 16.63
CA LYS A 110 -11.52 -13.63 17.55
C LYS A 110 -10.41 -14.64 17.23
N GLU A 111 -10.77 -15.86 16.91
CA GLU A 111 -9.81 -16.92 16.61
C GLU A 111 -9.00 -16.63 15.33
N LEU A 112 -9.63 -16.08 14.30
CA LEU A 112 -8.96 -15.67 13.07
C LEU A 112 -8.15 -14.41 13.28
N GLU A 113 -8.66 -13.47 14.06
CA GLU A 113 -7.94 -12.24 14.42
C GLU A 113 -6.63 -12.56 15.15
N ASP A 114 -6.68 -13.46 16.15
CA ASP A 114 -5.50 -13.90 16.88
C ASP A 114 -4.48 -14.60 15.96
N PHE A 115 -4.95 -15.46 15.05
CA PHE A 115 -4.10 -16.10 14.04
C PHE A 115 -3.43 -15.07 13.11
N LEU A 116 -4.18 -14.08 12.63
CA LEU A 116 -3.65 -13.03 11.75
C LEU A 116 -2.65 -12.13 12.48
N ASN A 117 -2.91 -11.79 13.73
CA ASN A 117 -2.00 -11.01 14.58
C ASN A 117 -0.71 -11.80 14.85
N GLU A 118 -0.79 -13.10 15.11
CA GLU A 118 0.39 -13.95 15.26
C GLU A 118 1.20 -14.03 13.96
N LYS A 119 0.53 -14.12 12.81
CA LYS A 119 1.18 -14.08 11.49
C LYS A 119 1.91 -12.77 11.25
N VAL A 120 1.30 -11.63 11.54
CA VAL A 120 1.93 -10.30 11.50
C VAL A 120 3.17 -10.26 12.39
N ALA A 121 3.04 -10.69 13.64
CA ALA A 121 4.15 -10.73 14.58
C ALA A 121 5.30 -11.66 14.11
N SER A 122 4.96 -12.79 13.49
CA SER A 122 5.94 -13.73 12.93
C SER A 122 6.70 -13.11 11.75
N VAL A 123 6.00 -12.43 10.82
CA VAL A 123 6.61 -11.75 9.67
C VAL A 123 7.56 -10.65 10.17
N LYS A 124 7.09 -9.79 11.08
CA LYS A 124 7.89 -8.73 11.71
C LYS A 124 9.18 -9.29 12.33
N ARG A 125 9.05 -10.32 13.17
CA ARG A 125 10.18 -10.94 13.86
C ARG A 125 11.19 -11.50 12.88
N ARG A 126 10.78 -12.26 11.87
CA ARG A 126 11.69 -12.88 10.89
C ARG A 126 12.46 -11.85 10.07
N ILE A 127 11.83 -10.74 9.70
CA ILE A 127 12.52 -9.66 9.00
C ILE A 127 13.52 -8.98 9.93
N ASN A 128 13.12 -8.69 11.16
CA ASN A 128 14.01 -8.08 12.15
C ASN A 128 15.23 -8.98 12.45
N GLU A 129 15.03 -10.28 12.67
CA GLU A 129 16.12 -11.25 12.89
C GLU A 129 17.09 -11.32 11.72
N ALA A 130 16.60 -11.21 10.47
CA ALA A 130 17.44 -11.29 9.29
C ALA A 130 18.15 -9.98 8.93
N THR A 131 17.58 -8.82 9.25
CA THR A 131 18.01 -7.52 8.70
C THR A 131 18.23 -6.44 9.76
N GLY A 132 17.80 -6.65 10.99
CA GLY A 132 17.80 -5.65 12.06
C GLY A 132 16.70 -4.57 11.92
N LEU A 133 15.91 -4.59 10.85
CA LEU A 133 14.89 -3.58 10.59
C LEU A 133 13.58 -3.86 11.34
N ASN A 134 12.92 -2.80 11.77
CA ASN A 134 11.65 -2.86 12.47
C ASN A 134 10.49 -2.43 11.56
N ILE A 135 10.09 -3.31 10.65
CA ILE A 135 8.97 -3.09 9.72
C ILE A 135 7.69 -3.62 10.36
N GLU A 136 6.61 -2.85 10.28
CA GLU A 136 5.29 -3.21 10.82
C GLU A 136 4.37 -3.72 9.69
N PRO A 137 4.21 -5.06 9.53
CA PRO A 137 3.26 -5.60 8.57
C PRO A 137 1.82 -5.33 9.01
N ILE A 138 0.91 -5.32 8.02
CA ILE A 138 -0.53 -5.32 8.28
C ILE A 138 -1.18 -6.50 7.60
N TYR A 139 -2.42 -6.83 7.99
CA TYR A 139 -3.26 -7.72 7.21
C TYR A 139 -4.50 -6.99 6.68
N TYR A 140 -4.98 -7.43 5.52
CA TYR A 140 -6.17 -6.93 4.86
C TYR A 140 -6.80 -8.03 4.00
N SER A 141 -8.02 -7.81 3.55
CA SER A 141 -8.63 -8.58 2.47
C SER A 141 -9.03 -7.62 1.36
N ALA A 142 -8.60 -7.91 0.14
CA ALA A 142 -9.12 -7.21 -1.03
C ALA A 142 -10.59 -7.58 -1.30
N GLY A 143 -11.06 -8.68 -0.71
CA GLY A 143 -12.36 -9.26 -0.99
C GLY A 143 -12.41 -9.94 -2.36
N TYR A 144 -13.47 -10.63 -2.64
CA TYR A 144 -13.76 -11.17 -3.98
C TYR A 144 -15.04 -10.54 -4.52
N LYS A 145 -15.19 -10.58 -5.83
CA LYS A 145 -16.39 -10.06 -6.48
C LYS A 145 -17.53 -11.09 -6.34
N ASP A 146 -18.66 -10.62 -5.86
CA ASP A 146 -19.86 -11.43 -5.82
C ASP A 146 -20.53 -11.49 -7.23
N LYS A 147 -21.66 -12.22 -7.33
CA LYS A 147 -22.43 -12.34 -8.56
C LYS A 147 -22.98 -11.02 -9.12
N TYR A 148 -22.92 -9.94 -8.34
CA TYR A 148 -23.33 -8.58 -8.73
C TYR A 148 -22.13 -7.68 -9.00
N ASP A 149 -20.92 -8.23 -9.15
CA ASP A 149 -19.66 -7.51 -9.32
C ASP A 149 -19.30 -6.59 -8.12
N LYS A 150 -19.94 -6.84 -6.97
CA LYS A 150 -19.68 -6.10 -5.73
C LYS A 150 -18.54 -6.77 -4.95
N GLN A 151 -17.57 -5.97 -4.54
CA GLN A 151 -16.42 -6.39 -3.76
C GLN A 151 -16.46 -5.72 -2.38
N ASN A 152 -16.29 -6.52 -1.32
CA ASN A 152 -16.31 -6.05 0.06
C ASN A 152 -14.92 -6.23 0.69
N PRO A 153 -14.01 -5.26 0.56
CA PRO A 153 -12.69 -5.34 1.16
C PRO A 153 -12.75 -5.11 2.67
N TYR A 154 -11.72 -5.57 3.37
CA TYR A 154 -11.50 -5.33 4.79
C TYR A 154 -10.11 -4.72 5.00
N ASN A 155 -9.97 -3.72 5.87
CA ASN A 155 -8.72 -3.00 6.13
C ASN A 155 -8.09 -2.31 4.88
N LEU A 156 -8.85 -2.10 3.82
CA LEU A 156 -8.33 -1.40 2.63
C LEU A 156 -8.06 0.08 2.95
N SER A 157 -8.88 0.70 3.80
CA SER A 157 -8.65 2.06 4.32
C SER A 157 -7.36 2.16 5.13
N LYS A 158 -7.04 1.14 5.92
CA LYS A 158 -5.78 1.03 6.66
C LYS A 158 -4.57 0.92 5.71
N LEU A 159 -4.68 0.06 4.69
CA LEU A 159 -3.64 -0.10 3.67
C LEU A 159 -3.38 1.24 2.95
N LEU A 160 -4.43 1.93 2.51
CA LEU A 160 -4.31 3.22 1.84
C LEU A 160 -3.70 4.29 2.75
N TYR A 161 -4.14 4.35 4.01
CA TYR A 161 -3.54 5.26 4.99
C TYR A 161 -2.02 5.05 5.09
N LEU A 162 -1.57 3.80 5.14
CA LEU A 162 -0.15 3.49 5.22
C LEU A 162 0.59 3.80 3.91
N ILE A 163 0.00 3.54 2.76
CA ILE A 163 0.56 3.95 1.45
C ILE A 163 0.80 5.47 1.45
N VAL A 164 -0.20 6.26 1.82
CA VAL A 164 -0.07 7.73 1.90
C VAL A 164 1.00 8.12 2.92
N LYS A 165 1.01 7.50 4.09
CA LYS A 165 1.96 7.80 5.17
C LYS A 165 3.41 7.47 4.81
N TYR A 166 3.65 6.37 4.09
CA TYR A 166 4.99 5.95 3.66
C TYR A 166 5.49 6.71 2.42
N THR A 167 4.59 7.35 1.71
CA THR A 167 4.98 8.27 0.62
C THR A 167 5.66 9.52 1.20
N PRO A 168 6.75 10.04 0.58
CA PRO A 168 7.36 11.30 0.98
C PRO A 168 6.33 12.42 1.12
N VAL A 169 6.46 13.24 2.16
CA VAL A 169 5.42 14.23 2.53
C VAL A 169 5.10 15.16 1.37
N ASN A 170 6.11 15.66 0.66
CA ASN A 170 5.96 16.54 -0.50
C ASN A 170 5.27 15.90 -1.72
N LYS A 171 5.13 14.57 -1.74
CA LYS A 171 4.48 13.82 -2.84
C LYS A 171 3.08 13.30 -2.49
N ARG A 172 2.62 13.39 -1.23
CA ARG A 172 1.34 12.79 -0.79
C ARG A 172 0.11 13.37 -1.49
N LEU A 173 0.18 14.64 -1.95
CA LEU A 173 -0.93 15.29 -2.64
C LEU A 173 -1.33 14.62 -3.96
N ILE A 174 -0.44 13.82 -4.57
CA ILE A 174 -0.80 13.02 -5.75
C ILE A 174 -2.00 12.12 -5.50
N TYR A 175 -2.17 11.65 -4.27
CA TYR A 175 -3.31 10.78 -3.90
C TYR A 175 -4.62 11.56 -3.77
N ALA A 176 -4.58 12.88 -3.64
CA ALA A 176 -5.78 13.66 -3.40
C ALA A 176 -6.83 13.51 -4.51
N ASN A 177 -6.43 13.25 -5.75
CA ASN A 177 -7.32 13.06 -6.91
C ASN A 177 -7.62 11.58 -7.23
N HIS A 178 -6.97 10.63 -6.52
CA HIS A 178 -7.00 9.21 -6.87
C HIS A 178 -7.64 8.32 -5.81
N ILE A 179 -8.07 8.89 -4.69
CA ILE A 179 -8.71 8.15 -3.60
C ILE A 179 -10.21 7.96 -3.91
N SER A 180 -10.77 6.73 -3.84
CA SER A 180 -12.18 6.43 -4.18
C SER A 180 -13.21 7.18 -3.33
N SER A 181 -14.24 7.75 -3.96
CA SER A 181 -15.42 8.33 -3.30
C SER A 181 -16.46 7.25 -2.88
N ASP A 182 -16.25 5.99 -3.26
CA ASP A 182 -17.13 4.90 -2.89
C ASP A 182 -16.93 4.51 -1.42
N GLU A 183 -17.82 4.99 -0.55
CA GLU A 183 -17.76 4.75 0.89
C GLU A 183 -17.82 3.25 1.25
N GLU A 184 -18.47 2.44 0.43
CA GLU A 184 -18.56 0.99 0.65
C GLU A 184 -17.19 0.31 0.63
N ILE A 185 -16.24 0.83 -0.17
CA ILE A 185 -14.87 0.30 -0.22
C ILE A 185 -14.13 0.50 1.10
N TRP A 186 -14.49 1.55 1.86
CA TRP A 186 -13.79 1.96 3.08
C TRP A 186 -14.51 1.59 4.37
N LYS A 187 -15.67 0.94 4.24
CA LYS A 187 -16.59 0.69 5.34
C LYS A 187 -16.02 -0.23 6.40
N TYR A 188 -15.28 -1.25 6.00
CA TYR A 188 -14.85 -2.33 6.89
C TYR A 188 -13.37 -2.21 7.25
N SER A 189 -13.06 -2.06 8.52
CA SER A 189 -11.71 -1.99 9.05
C SER A 189 -11.64 -2.55 10.47
N ASP A 190 -10.44 -2.60 11.03
CA ASP A 190 -10.20 -3.00 12.43
C ASP A 190 -10.64 -1.93 13.46
N GLU A 191 -11.14 -0.79 13.01
CA GLU A 191 -11.65 0.31 13.83
C GLU A 191 -10.65 0.89 14.86
N ILE A 192 -9.36 0.52 14.77
CA ILE A 192 -8.32 1.03 15.67
C ILE A 192 -8.16 2.54 15.49
N LYS A 193 -8.36 3.02 14.24
CA LYS A 193 -8.31 4.45 13.90
C LYS A 193 -9.37 4.80 12.86
N ASP A 194 -9.77 6.05 12.85
CA ASP A 194 -10.45 6.63 11.69
C ASP A 194 -9.40 6.89 10.57
N TYR A 195 -9.17 5.87 9.73
CA TYR A 195 -8.16 5.91 8.66
C TYR A 195 -8.43 7.01 7.64
N ASN A 196 -9.69 7.32 7.34
CA ASN A 196 -10.03 8.41 6.43
C ASN A 196 -9.62 9.77 7.00
N ARG A 197 -9.82 9.97 8.30
CA ARG A 197 -9.35 11.18 9.00
C ARG A 197 -7.82 11.26 9.02
N GLU A 198 -7.14 10.16 9.24
CA GLU A 198 -5.67 10.11 9.25
C GLU A 198 -5.07 10.36 7.85
N ILE A 199 -5.71 9.87 6.78
CA ILE A 199 -5.34 10.21 5.39
C ILE A 199 -5.46 11.72 5.17
N LYS A 200 -6.60 12.33 5.55
CA LYS A 200 -6.81 13.77 5.44
C LYS A 200 -5.75 14.58 6.17
N LYS A 201 -5.37 14.17 7.37
CA LYS A 201 -4.28 14.81 8.13
C LYS A 201 -2.95 14.70 7.38
N SER A 202 -2.62 13.51 6.85
CA SER A 202 -1.37 13.28 6.11
C SER A 202 -1.28 14.12 4.83
N LEU A 203 -2.41 14.32 4.13
CA LEU A 203 -2.48 15.23 2.99
C LEU A 203 -2.32 16.70 3.42
N PHE A 204 -2.90 17.08 4.54
CA PHE A 204 -2.76 18.44 5.07
C PHE A 204 -1.33 18.76 5.54
N GLU A 205 -0.61 17.79 6.08
CA GLU A 205 0.82 17.92 6.37
C GLU A 205 1.62 18.23 5.12
N SER A 206 1.33 17.58 3.99
CA SER A 206 1.93 17.82 2.69
C SER A 206 1.70 19.27 2.19
N VAL A 207 0.49 19.81 2.40
CA VAL A 207 0.18 21.22 2.08
C VAL A 207 1.04 22.18 2.91
N LYS A 208 1.16 21.93 4.22
CA LYS A 208 1.95 22.80 5.11
C LYS A 208 3.43 22.79 4.73
N GLU A 209 3.99 21.63 4.39
CA GLU A 209 5.38 21.51 3.97
C GLU A 209 5.61 22.22 2.64
N GLY A 210 4.73 22.04 1.66
CA GLY A 210 4.81 22.75 0.38
C GLY A 210 4.71 24.28 0.50
N ILE A 211 3.95 24.79 1.47
CA ILE A 211 3.90 26.22 1.77
C ILE A 211 5.23 26.71 2.38
N SER A 212 5.90 25.87 3.18
CA SER A 212 7.15 26.23 3.85
C SER A 212 8.37 26.19 2.92
N GLU A 213 8.34 25.37 1.85
CA GLU A 213 9.44 25.22 0.90
C GLU A 213 9.44 26.25 -0.26
N GLY A 214 8.42 27.11 -0.34
CA GLY A 214 8.39 28.25 -1.25
C GLY A 214 7.44 28.16 -2.45
N ALA A 215 7.12 29.31 -3.00
CA ALA A 215 5.98 29.70 -3.82
C ALA A 215 5.71 28.92 -5.15
N GLU A 216 6.58 28.04 -5.63
CA GLU A 216 6.35 27.33 -6.89
C GLU A 216 5.31 26.20 -6.73
N ILE A 217 5.34 25.49 -5.62
CA ILE A 217 4.32 24.48 -5.27
C ILE A 217 3.00 25.15 -4.90
N GLY A 218 3.04 26.38 -4.34
CA GLY A 218 1.85 27.16 -4.00
C GLY A 218 0.93 27.48 -5.19
N GLY A 219 1.46 27.54 -6.41
CA GLY A 219 0.66 27.75 -7.63
C GLY A 219 -0.18 26.54 -8.03
N GLU A 220 0.33 25.32 -7.90
CA GLU A 220 -0.41 24.09 -8.16
C GLU A 220 -1.33 23.72 -6.99
N ILE A 221 -0.84 23.88 -5.75
CA ILE A 221 -1.66 23.75 -4.54
C ILE A 221 -2.78 24.79 -4.53
N GLY A 222 -2.52 26.04 -4.90
CA GLY A 222 -3.54 27.07 -5.03
C GLY A 222 -4.57 26.78 -6.13
N LYS A 223 -4.23 26.06 -7.19
CA LYS A 223 -5.18 25.56 -8.20
C LYS A 223 -6.01 24.40 -7.68
N LEU A 224 -5.42 23.49 -6.91
CA LEU A 224 -6.09 22.37 -6.24
C LEU A 224 -7.00 22.83 -5.08
N PHE A 225 -6.60 23.87 -4.35
CA PHE A 225 -7.29 24.40 -3.17
C PHE A 225 -7.93 25.78 -3.39
N GLY A 226 -8.08 26.20 -4.66
CA GLY A 226 -8.58 27.52 -5.06
C GLY A 226 -9.78 27.99 -4.26
N LYS A 227 -9.59 29.12 -3.58
CA LYS A 227 -10.58 29.93 -2.84
C LYS A 227 -11.41 29.16 -1.81
N THR A 228 -10.97 29.24 -0.55
CA THR A 228 -11.68 28.96 0.69
C THR A 228 -11.73 27.50 1.19
N GLY A 229 -11.74 27.37 2.54
CA GLY A 229 -11.83 26.11 3.29
C GLY A 229 -13.02 25.17 2.94
N GLU A 230 -13.95 25.64 2.12
CA GLU A 230 -15.02 24.83 1.50
C GLU A 230 -14.47 23.79 0.52
N THR A 231 -13.36 24.08 -0.14
CA THR A 231 -12.71 23.17 -1.09
C THR A 231 -11.98 22.03 -0.39
N ILE A 232 -11.41 22.28 0.79
CA ILE A 232 -10.81 21.22 1.63
C ILE A 232 -11.90 20.21 2.07
N GLY A 233 -13.09 20.67 2.38
CA GLY A 233 -14.25 19.81 2.68
C GLY A 233 -14.74 19.01 1.46
N LYS A 234 -14.71 19.59 0.26
CA LYS A 234 -15.13 18.92 -1.00
C LYS A 234 -14.06 17.96 -1.53
N ILE A 235 -12.78 18.30 -1.41
CA ILE A 235 -11.67 17.38 -1.71
C ILE A 235 -11.70 16.20 -0.74
N ALA A 236 -11.99 16.45 0.53
CA ALA A 236 -12.17 15.39 1.53
C ALA A 236 -13.36 14.46 1.26
N GLY A 237 -14.34 14.88 0.47
CA GLY A 237 -15.52 14.08 0.09
C GLY A 237 -15.47 13.49 -1.33
N GLY A 238 -14.70 14.11 -2.25
CA GLY A 238 -14.74 13.78 -3.68
C GLY A 238 -13.56 12.90 -4.18
N VAL A 239 -12.64 12.51 -3.31
CA VAL A 239 -11.27 12.13 -3.69
C VAL A 239 -10.94 10.63 -3.57
N ILE A 240 -11.92 9.76 -3.32
CA ILE A 240 -11.62 8.34 -3.02
C ILE A 240 -11.90 7.33 -4.18
N GLY A 241 -11.92 7.75 -5.47
CA GLY A 241 -12.31 6.90 -6.63
C GLY A 241 -11.21 6.20 -7.45
N GLY A 242 -10.05 6.81 -7.64
CA GLY A 242 -9.08 6.35 -8.65
C GLY A 242 -8.11 5.25 -8.20
N ILE A 243 -7.53 5.36 -7.01
CA ILE A 243 -6.55 4.36 -6.51
C ILE A 243 -7.24 3.03 -6.22
N ALA A 244 -8.48 3.05 -5.71
CA ALA A 244 -9.20 1.81 -5.46
C ALA A 244 -9.49 1.04 -6.75
N SER A 245 -9.75 1.71 -7.88
CA SER A 245 -9.90 1.03 -9.18
C SER A 245 -8.56 0.55 -9.74
N GLY A 246 -7.48 1.32 -9.56
CA GLY A 246 -6.11 0.92 -9.92
C GLY A 246 -5.59 -0.22 -9.04
N ILE A 247 -5.76 -0.11 -7.73
CA ILE A 247 -5.46 -1.18 -6.77
C ILE A 247 -6.39 -2.38 -7.00
N LYS A 248 -7.70 -2.17 -7.28
CA LYS A 248 -8.61 -3.25 -7.68
C LYS A 248 -8.13 -4.01 -8.93
N SER A 249 -7.59 -3.31 -9.94
CA SER A 249 -7.08 -3.96 -11.15
C SER A 249 -5.81 -4.77 -10.89
N LEU A 250 -5.01 -4.38 -9.91
CA LEU A 250 -3.81 -5.11 -9.48
C LEU A 250 -4.12 -6.38 -8.67
N PHE A 251 -5.31 -6.46 -8.06
CA PHE A 251 -5.72 -7.57 -7.17
C PHE A 251 -6.89 -8.40 -7.72
N SER A 252 -7.38 -8.12 -8.92
CA SER A 252 -8.37 -8.97 -9.59
C SER A 252 -7.65 -10.17 -10.26
N TRP A 253 -7.35 -11.18 -9.47
CA TRP A 253 -6.94 -12.52 -9.90
C TRP A 253 -8.17 -13.42 -10.00
#